data_9b36cbb05bfc59a2a6e4daf10d343ce3
#
_entry.id   9b36cbb05bfc59a2a6e4daf10d343ce3
#
_cell.length_a   1.000
_cell.length_b   1.000
_cell.length_c   1.000
_cell.angle_alpha   90.00
_cell.angle_beta   90.00
_cell.angle_gamma   90.00
#
_symmetry.space_group_name_H-M   'P 1'
#
loop_
_entity.id
_entity.type
_entity.pdbx_description
1 polymer ?
#
loop_
_entity_poly.entity_id
_entity_poly.type
_entity_poly.pdbx_seq_one_letter_code
_entity_poly.pdbx_strand_id
1 'polypeptide(L)'
;MKVYWGDISLVKVEYLLFETALKNGPYAYYHLLSGADLPIKSQDYIHEFFHKNSGKEFVGFWQDAAHQRDLERKVSRYYFFTQRLKDKGNMLHGITAFLRNTVLALHKISNYRRKTTFEFKKGGQWVSVTENAVSYLLQYKDIILKR
;
A
#
# COMPACT_ATOMS: atom_id res chain seq x y z
N MET A 1 14.47 -9.87 1.24
CA MET A 1 13.95 -8.76 2.08
C MET A 1 12.88 -9.33 3.01
N LYS A 2 12.87 -8.97 4.31
CA LYS A 2 11.75 -9.34 5.20
C LYS A 2 10.57 -8.41 4.92
N VAL A 3 9.39 -8.97 4.73
CA VAL A 3 8.15 -8.25 4.44
C VAL A 3 7.17 -8.42 5.59
N TYR A 4 6.60 -7.33 6.05
CA TYR A 4 5.63 -7.32 7.15
C TYR A 4 4.32 -6.71 6.68
N TRP A 5 3.22 -7.38 6.99
CA TRP A 5 1.89 -6.88 6.64
C TRP A 5 1.59 -5.52 7.29
N GLY A 6 1.07 -4.57 6.49
CA GLY A 6 0.80 -3.20 6.93
C GLY A 6 2.06 -2.38 7.27
N ASP A 7 3.18 -2.69 6.65
CA ASP A 7 4.46 -1.98 6.79
C ASP A 7 4.95 -1.47 5.43
N ILE A 8 5.82 -0.47 5.43
CA ILE A 8 6.42 0.08 4.21
C ILE A 8 7.19 -0.97 3.38
N SER A 9 7.60 -2.08 4.01
CA SER A 9 8.25 -3.19 3.31
C SER A 9 7.33 -3.83 2.26
N LEU A 10 6.01 -3.84 2.47
CA LEU A 10 5.05 -4.33 1.50
C LEU A 10 5.05 -3.43 0.25
N VAL A 11 4.98 -2.11 0.44
CA VAL A 11 5.05 -1.13 -0.66
C VAL A 11 6.36 -1.26 -1.43
N LYS A 12 7.49 -1.48 -0.74
CA LYS A 12 8.79 -1.71 -1.40
C LYS A 12 8.79 -2.95 -2.30
N VAL A 13 8.10 -4.02 -1.87
CA VAL A 13 7.97 -5.23 -2.71
C VAL A 13 7.10 -4.96 -3.93
N GLU A 14 5.99 -4.24 -3.78
CA GLU A 14 5.13 -3.87 -4.91
C GLU A 14 5.91 -3.06 -5.96
N TYR A 15 6.70 -2.07 -5.54
CA TYR A 15 7.58 -1.33 -6.44
C TYR A 15 8.61 -2.24 -7.13
N LEU A 16 9.23 -3.17 -6.38
CA LEU A 16 10.19 -4.11 -6.97
C LEU A 16 9.54 -5.01 -8.01
N LEU A 17 8.31 -5.48 -7.76
CA LEU A 17 7.55 -6.30 -8.71
C LEU A 17 7.23 -5.52 -9.98
N PHE A 18 6.74 -4.27 -9.86
CA PHE A 18 6.46 -3.42 -11.01
C PHE A 18 7.72 -3.08 -11.80
N GLU A 19 8.83 -2.73 -11.15
CA GLU A 19 10.12 -2.50 -11.81
C GLU A 19 10.61 -3.71 -12.58
N THR A 20 10.49 -4.90 -11.97
CA THR A 20 10.91 -6.16 -12.59
C THR A 20 10.03 -6.50 -13.78
N ALA A 21 8.71 -6.35 -13.63
CA ALA A 21 7.77 -6.61 -14.71
C ALA A 21 7.97 -5.63 -15.89
N LEU A 22 8.18 -4.35 -15.61
CA LEU A 22 8.41 -3.34 -16.64
C LEU A 22 9.69 -3.62 -17.46
N LYS A 23 10.76 -4.11 -16.80
CA LYS A 23 12.01 -4.52 -17.49
C LYS A 23 11.83 -5.70 -18.43
N ASN A 24 10.83 -6.53 -18.20
CA ASN A 24 10.53 -7.71 -19.03
C ASN A 24 9.39 -7.48 -20.01
N GLY A 25 8.80 -6.25 -20.04
CA GLY A 25 7.74 -5.83 -20.96
C GLY A 25 8.24 -5.51 -22.36
N PRO A 26 7.41 -4.84 -23.16
CA PRO A 26 6.18 -4.13 -22.74
C PRO A 26 4.95 -5.04 -22.56
N TYR A 27 4.09 -4.70 -21.63
CA TYR A 27 2.80 -5.35 -21.40
C TYR A 27 1.67 -4.31 -21.39
N ALA A 28 0.51 -4.67 -21.96
CA ALA A 28 -0.65 -3.79 -21.97
C ALA A 28 -1.18 -3.51 -20.55
N TYR A 29 -1.12 -4.53 -19.67
CA TYR A 29 -1.57 -4.46 -18.28
C TYR A 29 -0.63 -5.20 -17.33
N TYR A 30 -0.53 -4.68 -16.12
CA TYR A 30 0.19 -5.24 -14.99
C TYR A 30 -0.81 -5.56 -13.88
N HIS A 31 -0.88 -6.82 -13.47
CA HIS A 31 -1.80 -7.30 -12.45
C HIS A 31 -1.05 -7.59 -11.16
N LEU A 32 -1.38 -6.89 -10.08
CA LEU A 32 -0.85 -7.20 -8.76
C LEU A 32 -1.76 -8.22 -8.09
N LEU A 33 -1.25 -9.42 -7.89
CA LEU A 33 -1.95 -10.56 -7.30
C LEU A 33 -1.20 -11.05 -6.06
N SER A 34 -1.90 -11.75 -5.16
CA SER A 34 -1.22 -12.50 -4.09
C SER A 34 -0.68 -13.83 -4.63
N GLY A 35 0.24 -14.45 -3.87
CA GLY A 35 0.74 -15.78 -4.21
C GLY A 35 -0.30 -16.91 -4.13
N ALA A 36 -1.51 -16.61 -3.63
CA ALA A 36 -2.64 -17.56 -3.52
C ALA A 36 -3.78 -17.28 -4.50
N ASP A 37 -3.72 -16.14 -5.23
CA ASP A 37 -4.75 -15.78 -6.19
C ASP A 37 -4.58 -16.55 -7.50
N LEU A 38 -5.68 -16.99 -8.06
CA LEU A 38 -5.73 -17.67 -9.36
C LEU A 38 -6.79 -17.03 -10.26
N PRO A 39 -6.52 -16.94 -11.58
CA PRO A 39 -7.53 -16.51 -12.53
C PRO A 39 -8.74 -17.45 -12.54
N ILE A 40 -9.95 -16.90 -12.46
CA ILE A 40 -11.20 -17.66 -12.49
C ILE A 40 -11.85 -17.71 -13.89
N LYS A 41 -11.18 -17.12 -14.87
CA LYS A 41 -11.59 -17.10 -16.28
C LYS A 41 -10.45 -17.60 -17.16
N SER A 42 -10.79 -18.05 -18.39
CA SER A 42 -9.79 -18.43 -19.37
C SER A 42 -8.90 -17.26 -19.77
N GLN A 43 -7.69 -17.56 -20.25
CA GLN A 43 -6.76 -16.54 -20.72
C GLN A 43 -7.38 -15.70 -21.83
N ASP A 44 -8.06 -16.31 -22.80
CA ASP A 44 -8.70 -15.60 -23.90
C ASP A 44 -9.74 -14.60 -23.39
N TYR A 45 -10.56 -15.00 -22.40
CA TYR A 45 -11.53 -14.09 -21.79
C TYR A 45 -10.86 -12.90 -21.12
N ILE A 46 -9.77 -13.14 -20.39
CA ILE A 46 -9.01 -12.10 -19.69
C ILE A 46 -8.39 -11.13 -20.70
N HIS A 47 -7.75 -11.64 -21.75
CA HIS A 47 -7.17 -10.83 -22.81
C HIS A 47 -8.23 -9.99 -23.53
N GLU A 48 -9.37 -10.59 -23.90
CA GLU A 48 -10.47 -9.88 -24.53
C GLU A 48 -11.06 -8.78 -23.64
N PHE A 49 -11.22 -9.06 -22.34
CA PHE A 49 -11.72 -8.09 -21.37
C PHE A 49 -10.80 -6.86 -21.28
N PHE A 50 -9.49 -7.06 -21.13
CA PHE A 50 -8.54 -5.96 -21.02
C PHE A 50 -8.33 -5.25 -22.37
N HIS A 51 -8.42 -5.96 -23.49
CA HIS A 51 -8.40 -5.34 -24.80
C HIS A 51 -9.61 -4.39 -25.01
N LYS A 52 -10.82 -4.84 -24.69
CA LYS A 52 -12.04 -4.00 -24.73
C LYS A 52 -12.00 -2.80 -23.79
N ASN A 53 -11.24 -2.90 -22.73
CA ASN A 53 -11.09 -1.85 -21.71
C ASN A 53 -9.70 -1.19 -21.73
N SER A 54 -9.05 -1.21 -22.90
CA SER A 54 -7.72 -0.63 -23.07
C SER A 54 -7.65 0.81 -22.57
N GLY A 55 -6.61 1.12 -21.79
CA GLY A 55 -6.37 2.45 -21.22
C GLY A 55 -7.13 2.75 -19.93
N LYS A 56 -7.99 1.83 -19.43
CA LYS A 56 -8.65 1.99 -18.13
C LYS A 56 -7.80 1.42 -17.00
N GLU A 57 -7.72 2.16 -15.89
CA GLU A 57 -7.07 1.70 -14.67
C GLU A 57 -8.08 1.06 -13.73
N PHE A 58 -7.81 -0.17 -13.30
CA PHE A 58 -8.68 -0.91 -12.38
C PHE A 58 -8.12 -0.80 -10.96
N VAL A 59 -8.48 0.29 -10.30
CA VAL A 59 -8.08 0.61 -8.92
C VAL A 59 -9.33 0.87 -8.10
N GLY A 60 -9.55 0.06 -7.08
CA GLY A 60 -10.73 0.19 -6.21
C GLY A 60 -10.48 1.14 -5.04
N PHE A 61 -11.42 2.04 -4.77
CA PHE A 61 -11.42 2.91 -3.59
C PHE A 61 -12.69 2.74 -2.78
N TRP A 62 -12.55 2.67 -1.45
CA TRP A 62 -13.69 2.68 -0.53
C TRP A 62 -14.11 4.11 -0.24
N GLN A 63 -15.40 4.40 -0.42
CA GLN A 63 -15.96 5.75 -0.27
C GLN A 63 -16.93 5.86 0.91
N ASP A 64 -17.19 4.77 1.62
CA ASP A 64 -18.11 4.80 2.76
C ASP A 64 -17.52 5.53 3.98
N ALA A 65 -18.41 6.08 4.81
CA ALA A 65 -18.04 6.90 5.96
C ALA A 65 -17.21 6.14 7.02
N ALA A 66 -17.34 4.81 7.11
CA ALA A 66 -16.55 4.02 8.06
C ALA A 66 -15.08 3.93 7.63
N HIS A 67 -14.83 3.69 6.34
CA HIS A 67 -13.49 3.67 5.78
C HIS A 67 -12.83 5.05 5.78
N GLN A 68 -13.58 6.13 5.56
CA GLN A 68 -13.06 7.50 5.65
C GLN A 68 -12.61 7.83 7.08
N ARG A 69 -13.41 7.54 8.09
CA ARG A 69 -13.03 7.73 9.51
C ARG A 69 -11.80 6.91 9.92
N ASP A 70 -11.71 5.66 9.44
CA ASP A 70 -10.53 4.81 9.69
C ASP A 70 -9.27 5.38 9.02
N LEU A 71 -9.40 5.89 7.79
CA LEU A 71 -8.32 6.55 7.05
C LEU A 71 -7.83 7.80 7.79
N GLU A 72 -8.73 8.72 8.15
CA GLU A 72 -8.40 9.92 8.89
C GLU A 72 -7.68 9.61 10.20
N ARG A 73 -8.18 8.61 10.95
CA ARG A 73 -7.54 8.14 12.18
C ARG A 73 -6.12 7.63 11.96
N LYS A 74 -5.86 6.90 10.87
CA LYS A 74 -4.56 6.32 10.55
C LYS A 74 -3.58 7.38 10.05
N VAL A 75 -4.04 8.29 9.20
CA VAL A 75 -3.18 9.30 8.58
C VAL A 75 -2.86 10.46 9.52
N SER A 76 -3.79 10.82 10.42
CA SER A 76 -3.63 11.95 11.34
C SER A 76 -2.73 11.67 12.54
N ARG A 77 -2.24 10.46 12.72
CA ARG A 77 -1.41 10.08 13.87
C ARG A 77 0.01 9.73 13.45
N TYR A 78 0.95 9.93 14.37
CA TYR A 78 2.32 9.43 14.21
C TYR A 78 2.43 8.03 14.81
N TYR A 79 3.01 7.10 14.04
CA TYR A 79 3.26 5.73 14.46
C TYR A 79 4.76 5.49 14.51
N PHE A 80 5.31 5.40 15.72
CA PHE A 80 6.71 5.12 15.95
C PHE A 80 6.97 3.62 16.18
N PHE A 81 8.16 3.16 15.86
CA PHE A 81 8.64 1.80 16.15
C PHE A 81 7.85 0.66 15.52
N THR A 82 7.14 0.89 14.41
CA THR A 82 6.28 -0.11 13.78
C THR A 82 7.02 -1.39 13.40
N GLN A 83 8.24 -1.30 12.89
CA GLN A 83 9.05 -2.48 12.52
C GLN A 83 9.51 -3.28 13.74
N ARG A 84 10.04 -2.60 14.77
CA ARG A 84 10.52 -3.25 16.00
C ARG A 84 9.41 -3.98 16.75
N LEU A 85 8.19 -3.49 16.66
CA LEU A 85 7.02 -4.13 17.29
C LEU A 85 6.51 -5.36 16.54
N LYS A 86 6.86 -5.51 15.27
CA LYS A 86 6.51 -6.69 14.47
C LYS A 86 7.51 -7.83 14.64
N ASP A 87 8.71 -7.52 15.10
CA ASP A 87 9.74 -8.51 15.44
C ASP A 87 9.58 -8.97 16.89
N LYS A 88 8.74 -10.00 17.09
CA LYS A 88 8.44 -10.56 18.43
C LYS A 88 9.66 -11.19 19.13
N GLY A 89 10.73 -11.48 18.41
CA GLY A 89 11.99 -12.00 18.95
C GLY A 89 12.91 -10.94 19.56
N ASN A 90 12.55 -9.66 19.48
CA ASN A 90 13.38 -8.58 19.99
C ASN A 90 13.23 -8.45 21.51
N MET A 91 14.35 -8.53 22.24
CA MET A 91 14.41 -8.39 23.71
C MET A 91 13.83 -7.06 24.21
N LEU A 92 13.84 -6.02 23.38
CA LEU A 92 13.29 -4.70 23.70
C LEU A 92 11.81 -4.54 23.30
N HIS A 93 11.13 -5.62 22.89
CA HIS A 93 9.75 -5.56 22.42
C HIS A 93 8.78 -4.93 23.45
N GLY A 94 8.91 -5.32 24.73
CA GLY A 94 8.08 -4.78 25.81
C GLY A 94 8.24 -3.28 26.01
N ILE A 95 9.48 -2.81 26.02
CA ILE A 95 9.80 -1.38 26.19
C ILE A 95 9.29 -0.56 25.00
N THR A 96 9.50 -1.04 23.78
CA THR A 96 9.02 -0.34 22.57
C THR A 96 7.49 -0.35 22.48
N ALA A 97 6.81 -1.39 22.95
CA ALA A 97 5.36 -1.45 23.03
C ALA A 97 4.83 -0.44 24.07
N PHE A 98 5.45 -0.36 25.24
CA PHE A 98 5.10 0.62 26.26
C PHE A 98 5.27 2.06 25.75
N LEU A 99 6.44 2.40 25.21
CA LEU A 99 6.70 3.74 24.65
C LEU A 99 5.69 4.12 23.54
N ARG A 100 5.40 3.20 22.63
CA ARG A 100 4.38 3.43 21.60
C ARG A 100 3.02 3.71 22.20
N ASN A 101 2.58 2.90 23.17
CA ASN A 101 1.28 3.06 23.78
C ASN A 101 1.17 4.38 24.55
N THR A 102 2.24 4.81 25.22
CA THR A 102 2.32 6.11 25.89
C THR A 102 2.18 7.25 24.88
N VAL A 103 2.93 7.21 23.76
CA VAL A 103 2.80 8.23 22.71
C VAL A 103 1.40 8.26 22.12
N LEU A 104 0.79 7.11 21.85
CA LEU A 104 -0.58 7.06 21.34
C LEU A 104 -1.60 7.60 22.34
N ALA A 105 -1.42 7.37 23.65
CA ALA A 105 -2.25 7.94 24.70
C ALA A 105 -2.09 9.47 24.76
N LEU A 106 -0.86 9.99 24.71
CA LEU A 106 -0.59 11.42 24.66
C LEU A 106 -1.20 12.07 23.41
N HIS A 107 -1.11 11.44 22.24
CA HIS A 107 -1.79 11.90 21.03
C HIS A 107 -3.30 11.97 21.17
N LYS A 108 -3.89 11.01 21.91
CA LYS A 108 -5.34 10.98 22.16
C LYS A 108 -5.77 12.12 23.09
N ILE A 109 -4.95 12.42 24.12
CA ILE A 109 -5.24 13.46 25.12
C ILE A 109 -4.99 14.87 24.52
N SER A 110 -3.86 15.06 23.84
CA SER A 110 -3.47 16.37 23.29
C SER A 110 -4.25 16.75 22.03
N ASN A 111 -5.04 15.84 21.46
CA ASN A 111 -5.69 15.99 20.15
C ASN A 111 -4.75 16.50 19.04
N TYR A 112 -3.42 16.28 19.24
CA TYR A 112 -2.42 16.67 18.26
C TYR A 112 -2.56 15.81 16.99
N ARG A 113 -2.79 16.48 15.86
CA ARG A 113 -2.95 15.81 14.57
C ARG A 113 -1.83 16.20 13.62
N ARG A 114 -1.35 15.23 12.87
CA ARG A 114 -0.42 15.45 11.77
C ARG A 114 -1.12 16.31 10.70
N LYS A 115 -0.55 17.48 10.39
CA LYS A 115 -0.98 18.28 9.24
C LYS A 115 -0.54 17.59 7.97
N THR A 116 -1.45 17.43 7.02
CA THR A 116 -1.16 16.89 5.70
C THR A 116 -1.80 17.76 4.64
N THR A 117 -1.07 18.00 3.57
CA THR A 117 -1.54 18.73 2.38
C THR A 117 -2.12 17.80 1.32
N PHE A 118 -2.06 16.48 1.55
CA PHE A 118 -2.53 15.48 0.60
C PHE A 118 -3.91 14.99 0.97
N GLU A 119 -4.76 14.85 -0.05
CA GLU A 119 -5.98 14.08 0.05
C GLU A 119 -5.64 12.59 -0.02
N PHE A 120 -5.94 11.85 1.04
CA PHE A 120 -5.72 10.41 1.07
C PHE A 120 -7.00 9.67 0.71
N LYS A 121 -6.85 8.62 -0.11
CA LYS A 121 -7.92 7.68 -0.43
C LYS A 121 -7.53 6.30 0.06
N LYS A 122 -8.48 5.55 0.59
CA LYS A 122 -8.27 4.16 1.00
C LYS A 122 -8.72 3.26 -0.14
N GLY A 123 -7.81 2.43 -0.63
CA GLY A 123 -8.07 1.49 -1.73
C GLY A 123 -7.68 0.05 -1.38
N GLY A 124 -8.04 -0.86 -2.26
CA GLY A 124 -7.52 -2.23 -2.26
C GLY A 124 -6.04 -2.26 -2.67
N GLN A 125 -5.37 -3.31 -2.26
CA GLN A 125 -3.97 -3.56 -2.68
C GLN A 125 -3.93 -4.11 -4.10
N TRP A 126 -4.94 -4.88 -4.49
CA TRP A 126 -5.01 -5.57 -5.78
C TRP A 126 -5.47 -4.61 -6.86
N VAL A 127 -4.66 -4.50 -7.90
CA VAL A 127 -4.90 -3.58 -9.01
C VAL A 127 -4.56 -4.24 -10.34
N SER A 128 -5.20 -3.75 -11.40
CA SER A 128 -4.80 -4.03 -12.77
C SER A 128 -4.61 -2.70 -13.49
N VAL A 129 -3.37 -2.37 -13.80
CA VAL A 129 -2.97 -1.04 -14.26
C VAL A 129 -2.19 -1.12 -15.56
N THR A 130 -2.26 -0.05 -16.35
CA THR A 130 -1.53 0.06 -17.62
C THR A 130 -0.03 0.30 -17.39
N GLU A 131 0.78 0.11 -18.43
CA GLU A 131 2.21 0.44 -18.41
C GLU A 131 2.46 1.92 -18.08
N ASN A 132 1.61 2.81 -18.59
CA ASN A 132 1.70 4.25 -18.30
C ASN A 132 1.52 4.53 -16.82
N ALA A 133 0.54 3.88 -16.17
CA ALA A 133 0.32 4.03 -14.73
C ALA A 133 1.49 3.47 -13.92
N VAL A 134 2.04 2.32 -14.28
CA VAL A 134 3.23 1.76 -13.63
C VAL A 134 4.42 2.70 -13.75
N SER A 135 4.70 3.20 -14.96
CA SER A 135 5.78 4.15 -15.20
C SER A 135 5.62 5.44 -14.39
N TYR A 136 4.39 5.95 -14.30
CA TYR A 136 4.07 7.10 -13.47
C TYR A 136 4.30 6.83 -11.98
N LEU A 137 3.85 5.70 -11.46
CA LEU A 137 4.08 5.32 -10.07
C LEU A 137 5.58 5.21 -9.73
N LEU A 138 6.38 4.67 -10.64
CA LEU A 138 7.82 4.52 -10.45
C LEU A 138 8.56 5.87 -10.40
N GLN A 139 8.11 6.90 -11.12
CA GLN A 139 8.67 8.25 -11.03
C GLN A 139 8.54 8.85 -9.63
N TYR A 140 7.49 8.52 -8.89
CA TYR A 140 7.24 9.02 -7.54
C TYR A 140 7.72 8.10 -6.42
N LYS A 141 8.38 6.99 -6.75
CA LYS A 141 8.87 5.98 -5.81
C LYS A 141 9.66 6.59 -4.65
N ASP A 142 10.63 7.43 -4.96
CA ASP A 142 11.52 8.02 -3.95
C ASP A 142 10.78 8.97 -3.01
N ILE A 143 9.80 9.71 -3.51
CA ILE A 143 8.98 10.61 -2.71
C ILE A 143 8.11 9.80 -1.73
N ILE A 144 7.54 8.69 -2.20
CA ILE A 144 6.66 7.82 -1.40
C ILE A 144 7.46 7.04 -0.36
N LEU A 145 8.65 6.55 -0.70
CA LEU A 145 9.45 5.71 0.19
C LEU A 145 10.28 6.50 1.21
N LYS A 146 10.53 7.80 0.98
CA LYS A 146 11.25 8.68 1.94
C LYS A 146 10.36 9.23 3.06
N ARG A 147 9.04 9.01 3.00
CA ARG A 147 8.06 9.46 4.01
C ARG A 147 7.73 8.38 5.01
#